data_4abb2519e8563c6fb5b65825178cd547
#
_entry.id   4abb2519e8563c6fb5b65825178cd547
#
_cell.length_a   1.000
_cell.length_b   1.000
_cell.length_c   1.000
_cell.angle_alpha   90.00
_cell.angle_beta   90.00
_cell.angle_gamma   90.00
#
_symmetry.space_group_name_H-M   'P 1'
#
loop_
_entity.id
_entity.type
_entity.pdbx_description
1 polymer ?
#
loop_
_entity_poly.entity_id
_entity_poly.type
_entity_poly.pdbx_seq_one_letter_code
_entity_poly.pdbx_strand_id
1 'polypeptide(L)' 'LALALKNNEIKCAALDATDPEPLDENSPLWTLENCFITPHDSAWGPRAPQRAVDLFIENYKRFKSGEKLINQV' A
#
# COMPACT_ATOMS: atom_id res chain seq x y z
N LEU A 1 -16.28 -0.47 -5.75
CA LEU A 1 -15.92 0.80 -5.09
C LEU A 1 -16.44 2.03 -5.83
N ALA A 2 -16.18 2.15 -7.14
CA ALA A 2 -16.59 3.31 -7.92
C ALA A 2 -18.12 3.54 -7.86
N LEU A 3 -18.90 2.49 -7.97
CA LEU A 3 -20.36 2.59 -7.91
C LEU A 3 -20.84 3.04 -6.53
N ALA A 4 -20.25 2.49 -5.47
CA ALA A 4 -20.58 2.88 -4.10
C ALA A 4 -20.26 4.36 -3.83
N LEU A 5 -19.13 4.85 -4.36
CA LEU A 5 -18.74 6.26 -4.27
C LEU A 5 -19.70 7.15 -5.08
N LYS A 6 -20.02 6.73 -6.30
CA LYS A 6 -20.94 7.47 -7.18
C LYS A 6 -22.34 7.60 -6.58
N ASN A 7 -22.80 6.56 -5.91
CA ASN A 7 -24.12 6.52 -5.29
C ASN A 7 -24.13 7.06 -3.85
N ASN A 8 -22.99 7.57 -3.36
CA ASN A 8 -22.84 8.08 -2.00
C ASN A 8 -23.16 7.04 -0.91
N GLU A 9 -22.99 5.77 -1.20
CA GLU A 9 -23.10 4.69 -0.20
C GLU A 9 -21.95 4.78 0.80
N ILE A 10 -20.80 5.23 0.32
CA ILE A 10 -19.67 5.67 1.15
C ILE A 10 -19.35 7.12 0.81
N LYS A 11 -18.93 7.88 1.80
CA LYS A 11 -18.73 9.32 1.66
C LYS A 11 -17.55 9.67 0.77
N CYS A 12 -16.42 9.01 0.98
CA CYS A 12 -15.20 9.21 0.20
C CYS A 12 -14.29 8.01 0.33
N ALA A 13 -13.28 7.95 -0.54
CA ALA A 13 -12.20 6.97 -0.47
C ALA A 13 -10.87 7.66 -0.72
N ALA A 14 -9.83 7.18 -0.04
CA ALA A 14 -8.44 7.53 -0.31
C ALA A 14 -7.69 6.23 -0.61
N LEU A 15 -7.10 6.12 -1.79
CA LEU A 15 -6.49 4.91 -2.30
C LEU A 15 -5.01 5.16 -2.58
N ASP A 16 -4.14 4.36 -1.98
CA ASP A 16 -2.72 4.36 -2.31
C ASP A 16 -2.31 3.16 -3.16
N ALA A 17 -3.12 2.12 -3.15
CA ALA A 17 -2.94 0.92 -3.97
C ALA A 17 -4.20 0.64 -4.78
N THR A 18 -4.03 0.21 -6.02
CA THR A 18 -5.11 -0.10 -6.94
C THR A 18 -4.89 -1.44 -7.62
N ASP A 19 -5.95 -2.01 -8.19
CA ASP A 19 -5.91 -3.22 -8.99
C ASP A 19 -6.75 -3.02 -10.26
N PRO A 20 -6.14 -3.03 -11.45
CA PRO A 20 -4.70 -3.18 -11.72
C PRO A 20 -3.87 -1.96 -11.28
N GLU A 21 -2.58 -2.14 -11.22
CA GLU A 21 -1.65 -1.05 -10.91
C GLU A 21 -0.55 -1.01 -11.98
N PRO A 22 -0.38 0.14 -12.68
CA PRO A 22 -1.12 1.39 -12.49
C PRO A 22 -2.60 1.27 -12.82
N LEU A 23 -3.43 2.13 -12.20
CA LEU A 23 -4.85 2.16 -12.46
C LEU A 23 -5.13 2.52 -13.91
N ASP A 24 -6.05 1.78 -14.55
CA ASP A 24 -6.45 2.01 -15.93
C ASP A 24 -6.84 3.48 -16.15
N GLU A 25 -6.34 4.07 -17.24
CA GLU A 25 -6.60 5.48 -17.55
C GLU A 25 -8.09 5.81 -17.76
N ASN A 26 -8.88 4.80 -18.11
CA ASN A 26 -10.32 4.94 -18.29
C ASN A 26 -11.12 4.61 -17.03
N SER A 27 -10.45 4.34 -15.91
CA SER A 27 -11.14 4.03 -14.65
C SER A 27 -12.00 5.20 -14.19
N PRO A 28 -13.26 4.95 -13.79
CA PRO A 28 -14.12 6.02 -13.25
C PRO A 28 -13.58 6.61 -11.95
N LEU A 29 -12.67 5.93 -11.25
CA LEU A 29 -12.08 6.44 -10.01
C LEU A 29 -11.31 7.74 -10.22
N TRP A 30 -10.77 7.98 -11.42
CA TRP A 30 -10.03 9.21 -11.73
C TRP A 30 -10.88 10.46 -11.73
N THR A 31 -12.18 10.33 -12.02
CA THR A 31 -13.08 11.47 -12.23
C THR A 31 -14.04 11.71 -11.07
N LEU A 32 -14.05 10.84 -10.07
CA LEU A 32 -14.90 11.00 -8.90
C LEU A 32 -14.34 12.04 -7.94
N GLU A 33 -15.13 13.04 -7.58
CA GLU A 33 -14.73 14.13 -6.68
C GLU A 33 -14.45 13.63 -5.24
N ASN A 34 -15.05 12.50 -4.86
CA ASN A 34 -14.88 11.90 -3.54
C ASN A 34 -13.92 10.73 -3.52
N CYS A 35 -13.04 10.64 -4.51
CA CYS A 35 -11.97 9.63 -4.56
C CYS A 35 -10.61 10.31 -4.69
N PHE A 36 -9.71 10.02 -3.77
CA PHE A 36 -8.34 10.53 -3.76
C PHE A 36 -7.39 9.38 -4.03
N ILE A 37 -6.45 9.56 -4.95
CA ILE A 37 -5.51 8.51 -5.35
C ILE A 37 -4.09 9.05 -5.19
N THR A 38 -3.25 8.28 -4.49
CA THR A 38 -1.82 8.52 -4.37
C THR A 38 -1.04 7.41 -5.09
N PRO A 39 0.24 7.63 -5.45
CA PRO A 39 0.96 6.73 -6.35
C PRO A 39 1.64 5.52 -5.68
N HIS A 40 0.98 4.90 -4.70
CA HIS A 40 1.50 3.75 -3.96
C HIS A 40 2.81 4.08 -3.23
N ASP A 41 2.78 5.16 -2.47
CA ASP A 41 3.95 5.69 -1.78
C ASP A 41 3.78 5.83 -0.26
N SER A 42 2.70 5.29 0.29
CA SER A 42 2.41 5.42 1.73
C SER A 42 3.46 4.76 2.63
N ALA A 43 4.18 3.76 2.10
CA ALA A 43 5.29 3.13 2.82
C ALA A 43 6.56 4.00 2.87
N TRP A 44 6.66 5.02 2.03
CA TRP A 44 7.82 5.88 1.95
C TRP A 44 7.80 6.95 3.03
N GLY A 45 8.76 6.88 3.93
CA GLY A 45 8.96 7.86 4.96
C GLY A 45 10.45 8.04 5.23
N PRO A 46 10.87 9.03 6.03
CA PRO A 46 12.29 9.29 6.29
C PRO A 46 13.04 8.10 6.86
N ARG A 47 12.33 7.21 7.58
CA ARG A 47 12.91 6.04 8.23
C ARG A 47 12.65 4.72 7.49
N ALA A 48 11.95 4.75 6.37
CA ALA A 48 11.58 3.52 5.67
C ALA A 48 12.81 2.70 5.20
N PRO A 49 13.83 3.31 4.57
CA PRO A 49 15.03 2.57 4.19
C PRO A 49 15.75 1.95 5.38
N GLN A 50 15.89 2.69 6.47
CA GLN A 50 16.57 2.19 7.66
C GLN A 50 15.80 1.04 8.32
N ARG A 51 14.47 1.15 8.38
CA ARG A 51 13.63 0.06 8.92
C ARG A 51 13.75 -1.21 8.10
N ALA A 52 13.82 -1.11 6.77
CA ALA A 52 13.99 -2.25 5.89
C ALA A 52 15.34 -2.94 6.12
N VAL A 53 16.42 -2.16 6.26
CA VAL A 53 17.75 -2.67 6.56
C VAL A 53 17.77 -3.34 7.92
N ASP A 54 17.22 -2.71 8.95
CA ASP A 54 17.19 -3.24 10.31
C ASP A 54 16.43 -4.57 10.38
N LEU A 55 15.31 -4.67 9.69
CA LEU A 55 14.54 -5.91 9.60
C LEU A 55 15.32 -7.01 8.89
N PHE A 56 16.01 -6.67 7.80
CA PHE A 56 16.87 -7.62 7.09
C PHE A 56 17.97 -8.16 7.98
N ILE A 57 18.66 -7.29 8.71
CA ILE A 57 19.75 -7.68 9.62
C ILE A 57 19.20 -8.62 10.70
N GLU A 58 18.07 -8.27 11.32
CA GLU A 58 17.45 -9.11 12.34
C GLU A 58 17.08 -10.49 11.79
N ASN A 59 16.47 -10.53 10.62
CA ASN A 59 16.08 -11.78 9.97
C ASN A 59 17.31 -12.61 9.54
N TYR A 60 18.38 -11.97 9.12
CA TYR A 60 19.62 -12.66 8.82
C TYR A 60 20.17 -13.38 10.06
N LYS A 61 20.19 -12.69 11.20
CA LYS A 61 20.61 -13.30 12.48
C LYS A 61 19.71 -14.48 12.86
N ARG A 62 18.40 -14.34 12.71
CA ARG A 62 17.43 -15.39 12.99
C ARG A 62 17.59 -16.59 12.07
N PHE A 63 17.83 -16.35 10.80
CA PHE A 63 18.09 -17.41 9.83
C PHE A 63 19.34 -18.22 10.21
N LYS A 64 20.41 -17.55 10.59
CA LYS A 64 21.66 -18.22 11.01
C LYS A 64 21.49 -19.04 12.29
N SER A 65 20.66 -18.62 13.22
CA SER A 65 20.41 -19.33 14.48
C SER A 65 19.26 -20.32 14.42
N GLY A 66 18.60 -20.46 13.26
CA GLY A 66 17.48 -21.38 13.07
C GLY A 66 16.15 -20.90 13.68
N GLU A 67 16.06 -19.64 14.05
CA GLU A 67 14.82 -19.04 14.58
C GLU A 67 13.85 -18.66 13.45
N LYS A 68 12.56 -18.58 13.82
CA LYS A 68 11.54 -18.12 12.89
C LYS A 68 11.78 -16.66 12.48
N LEU A 69 11.64 -16.37 11.19
CA LEU A 69 11.81 -15.02 10.66
C LEU A 69 10.61 -14.13 11.01
N ILE A 70 10.86 -12.83 11.15
CA ILE A 70 9.82 -11.82 11.32
C ILE A 70 9.16 -11.57 9.97
N ASN A 71 7.83 -11.46 9.94
CA ASN A 71 7.03 -11.24 8.73
C ASN A 71 7.19 -12.34 7.67
N GLN A 72 7.46 -13.55 8.09
CA GLN A 72 7.49 -14.71 7.20
C GLN A 72 6.07 -15.09 6.78
N VAL A 73 5.89 -15.21 5.47
CA VAL A 73 4.59 -15.55 4.88
C VAL A 73 4.53 -17.02 4.51
#